data_d7f3b6180e2237642dd6c24b81849435
#
_entry.id   d7f3b6180e2237642dd6c24b81849435
#
_cell.length_a   1.000
_cell.length_b   1.000
_cell.length_c   1.000
_cell.angle_alpha   90.00
_cell.angle_beta   90.00
_cell.angle_gamma   90.00
#
_symmetry.space_group_name_H-M   'P 1'
#
loop_
_entity.id
_entity.type
_entity.pdbx_description
1 polymer ?
#
loop_
_entity_poly.entity_id
_entity_poly.type
_entity_poly.pdbx_seq_one_letter_code
_entity_poly.pdbx_strand_id
1 'polypeptide(L)'
;CLVAEAGIGGKGNAKFLSNKRRVPGFAEQGEEGEERWLRLELRLMADVALVGFPNVGKSTLISRISAAKPRIADYPFTTLEPNLGVVRPDGRGEYVVADIPGLIEGAAEGKGLGHRFLRHVERARVLVIMLDLAPTAERPPGEQLEVLLKELGAYQPDLLERPRIVVGSRADVAGEDAVFDGDRLSAL
;
A
#
# COMPACT_ATOMS: atom_id res chain seq x y z
N CYS A 1 -15.39 -13.73 -9.57
CA CYS A 1 -14.49 -14.80 -10.01
C CYS A 1 -15.00 -16.11 -9.43
N LEU A 2 -15.38 -17.08 -10.28
CA LEU A 2 -15.73 -18.44 -9.86
C LEU A 2 -14.42 -19.15 -9.48
N VAL A 3 -14.39 -19.78 -8.32
CA VAL A 3 -13.16 -20.37 -7.77
C VAL A 3 -13.26 -21.89 -7.66
N ALA A 4 -14.48 -22.41 -7.47
CA ALA A 4 -14.80 -23.82 -7.46
C ALA A 4 -16.22 -24.00 -8.00
N GLU A 5 -16.45 -25.06 -8.74
CA GLU A 5 -17.79 -25.39 -9.27
C GLU A 5 -18.56 -26.25 -8.30
N ALA A 6 -19.84 -25.99 -8.17
CA ALA A 6 -20.73 -26.82 -7.37
C ALA A 6 -21.09 -28.10 -8.13
N GLY A 7 -21.20 -29.20 -7.42
CA GLY A 7 -21.75 -30.42 -7.98
C GLY A 7 -23.27 -30.32 -8.31
N ILE A 8 -23.74 -31.11 -9.23
CA ILE A 8 -25.16 -31.16 -9.61
C ILE A 8 -25.92 -32.01 -8.64
N GLY A 9 -27.03 -31.51 -8.11
CA GLY A 9 -27.90 -32.28 -7.22
C GLY A 9 -28.57 -33.45 -7.92
N GLY A 10 -28.57 -34.63 -7.27
CA GLY A 10 -29.25 -35.80 -7.81
C GLY A 10 -30.77 -35.67 -7.78
N LYS A 11 -31.44 -36.41 -8.63
CA LYS A 11 -32.91 -36.42 -8.73
C LYS A 11 -33.48 -37.33 -7.64
N GLY A 12 -34.37 -36.81 -6.83
CA GLY A 12 -35.08 -37.55 -5.82
C GLY A 12 -36.03 -38.62 -6.42
N ASN A 13 -36.44 -39.58 -5.59
CA ASN A 13 -37.28 -40.72 -5.97
C ASN A 13 -38.59 -40.33 -6.66
N ALA A 14 -39.16 -39.17 -6.29
CA ALA A 14 -40.40 -38.67 -6.91
C ALA A 14 -40.26 -38.46 -8.44
N LYS A 15 -39.05 -38.16 -8.92
CA LYS A 15 -38.79 -37.96 -10.36
C LYS A 15 -38.77 -39.25 -11.17
N PHE A 16 -38.69 -40.41 -10.49
CA PHE A 16 -38.68 -41.75 -11.07
C PHE A 16 -40.03 -42.48 -11.00
N LEU A 17 -41.08 -41.77 -10.58
CA LEU A 17 -42.45 -42.25 -10.60
C LEU A 17 -42.89 -42.64 -12.00
N SER A 18 -43.47 -43.80 -12.16
CA SER A 18 -44.08 -44.26 -13.44
C SER A 18 -45.30 -45.12 -13.17
N ASN A 19 -46.14 -45.32 -14.18
CA ASN A 19 -47.34 -46.19 -14.03
C ASN A 19 -47.01 -47.61 -13.61
N LYS A 20 -45.80 -48.11 -13.89
CA LYS A 20 -45.29 -49.41 -13.47
C LYS A 20 -44.62 -49.40 -12.09
N ARG A 21 -44.14 -48.23 -11.62
CA ARG A 21 -43.47 -48.04 -10.33
C ARG A 21 -44.05 -46.84 -9.60
N ARG A 22 -45.03 -47.06 -8.78
CA ARG A 22 -45.70 -46.03 -8.01
C ARG A 22 -44.93 -45.54 -6.76
N VAL A 23 -43.96 -46.35 -6.30
CA VAL A 23 -43.09 -46.00 -5.17
C VAL A 23 -41.66 -46.44 -5.48
N PRO A 24 -40.86 -45.61 -6.16
CA PRO A 24 -39.47 -45.96 -6.39
C PRO A 24 -38.67 -45.87 -5.06
N GLY A 25 -37.94 -46.95 -4.75
CA GLY A 25 -37.07 -47.02 -3.56
C GLY A 25 -35.63 -46.53 -3.84
N PHE A 26 -35.42 -45.83 -4.93
CA PHE A 26 -34.09 -45.30 -5.33
C PHE A 26 -34.16 -43.83 -5.71
N ALA A 27 -33.05 -43.17 -5.57
CA ALA A 27 -32.80 -41.77 -6.00
C ALA A 27 -31.44 -41.72 -6.68
N GLU A 28 -31.22 -40.69 -7.46
CA GLU A 28 -29.95 -40.41 -8.08
C GLU A 28 -29.06 -39.68 -7.04
N GLN A 29 -27.82 -40.12 -6.89
CA GLN A 29 -26.85 -39.40 -6.09
C GLN A 29 -26.43 -38.12 -6.83
N GLY A 30 -26.22 -37.07 -6.07
CA GLY A 30 -25.61 -35.84 -6.61
C GLY A 30 -24.14 -36.05 -6.93
N GLU A 31 -23.61 -35.16 -7.73
CA GLU A 31 -22.20 -35.06 -8.03
C GLU A 31 -21.50 -34.26 -6.91
N GLU A 32 -20.29 -34.67 -6.55
CA GLU A 32 -19.48 -33.92 -5.62
C GLU A 32 -19.00 -32.59 -6.27
N GLY A 33 -19.06 -31.50 -5.55
CA GLY A 33 -18.50 -30.24 -6.00
C GLY A 33 -16.98 -30.24 -5.95
N GLU A 34 -16.37 -29.29 -6.62
CA GLU A 34 -14.93 -29.10 -6.56
C GLU A 34 -14.51 -28.57 -5.17
N GLU A 35 -13.49 -29.17 -4.59
CA GLU A 35 -12.81 -28.67 -3.41
C GLU A 35 -11.43 -28.14 -3.80
N ARG A 36 -11.11 -26.89 -3.42
CA ARG A 36 -9.82 -26.28 -3.71
C ARG A 36 -9.27 -25.55 -2.49
N TRP A 37 -8.00 -25.74 -2.23
CA TRP A 37 -7.26 -24.94 -1.28
C TRP A 37 -6.85 -23.62 -1.94
N LEU A 38 -7.26 -22.49 -1.33
CA LEU A 38 -6.95 -21.16 -1.84
C LEU A 38 -5.98 -20.45 -0.90
N ARG A 39 -4.92 -19.89 -1.47
CA ARG A 39 -4.07 -18.94 -0.79
C ARG A 39 -4.56 -17.54 -1.15
N LEU A 40 -5.23 -16.88 -0.23
CA LEU A 40 -5.67 -15.50 -0.41
C LEU A 40 -4.54 -14.56 0.04
N GLU A 41 -4.11 -13.69 -0.85
CA GLU A 41 -3.17 -12.62 -0.56
C GLU A 41 -3.90 -11.28 -0.65
N LEU A 42 -4.21 -10.71 0.52
CA LEU A 42 -4.78 -9.36 0.59
C LEU A 42 -3.65 -8.36 0.39
N ARG A 43 -3.62 -7.70 -0.76
CA ARG A 43 -2.68 -6.63 -1.04
C ARG A 43 -3.32 -5.31 -0.68
N LEU A 44 -2.99 -4.79 0.48
CA LEU A 44 -3.43 -3.45 0.90
C LEU A 44 -2.81 -2.42 -0.06
N MET A 45 -3.66 -1.59 -0.65
CA MET A 45 -3.25 -0.48 -1.51
C MET A 45 -3.31 0.78 -0.65
N ALA A 46 -2.19 1.45 -0.46
CA ALA A 46 -2.19 2.81 0.03
C ALA A 46 -2.54 3.75 -1.12
N ASP A 47 -3.38 4.74 -0.86
CA ASP A 47 -3.66 5.80 -1.83
C ASP A 47 -2.53 6.80 -1.88
N VAL A 48 -1.89 7.04 -0.73
CA VAL A 48 -0.78 7.97 -0.55
C VAL A 48 0.40 7.26 0.11
N ALA A 49 1.58 7.43 -0.45
CA ALA A 49 2.83 6.93 0.11
C ALA A 49 3.70 8.08 0.62
N LEU A 50 4.12 8.01 1.88
CA LEU A 50 5.09 8.94 2.46
C LEU A 50 6.50 8.45 2.18
N VAL A 51 7.30 9.29 1.57
CA VAL A 51 8.69 9.05 1.19
C VAL A 51 9.57 10.08 1.86
N GLY A 52 10.71 9.68 2.37
CA GLY A 52 11.64 10.60 3.02
C GLY A 52 12.69 9.86 3.84
N PHE A 53 13.73 10.57 4.21
CA PHE A 53 14.82 10.03 5.02
C PHE A 53 14.35 9.55 6.41
N PRO A 54 15.12 8.69 7.08
CA PRO A 54 14.83 8.30 8.46
C PRO A 54 14.70 9.54 9.35
N ASN A 55 13.84 9.46 10.35
CA ASN A 55 13.61 10.52 11.36
C ASN A 55 13.08 11.87 10.82
N VAL A 56 12.73 11.98 9.54
CA VAL A 56 12.12 13.19 8.97
C VAL A 56 10.71 13.49 9.50
N GLY A 57 10.11 12.58 10.25
CA GLY A 57 8.80 12.77 10.89
C GLY A 57 7.63 12.09 10.17
N LYS A 58 7.84 11.14 9.25
CA LYS A 58 6.78 10.43 8.53
C LYS A 58 5.76 9.78 9.47
N SER A 59 6.21 8.96 10.39
CA SER A 59 5.33 8.27 11.35
C SER A 59 4.61 9.25 12.28
N THR A 60 5.25 10.36 12.63
CA THR A 60 4.63 11.45 13.40
C THR A 60 3.51 12.09 12.61
N LEU A 61 3.72 12.36 11.33
CA LEU A 61 2.68 12.91 10.46
C LEU A 61 1.48 11.96 10.40
N ILE A 62 1.70 10.67 10.11
CA ILE A 62 0.62 9.68 10.08
C ILE A 62 -0.15 9.64 11.40
N SER A 63 0.55 9.64 12.54
CA SER A 63 -0.10 9.60 13.84
C SER A 63 -0.99 10.82 14.12
N ARG A 64 -0.70 11.96 13.49
CA ARG A 64 -1.45 13.20 13.65
C ARG A 64 -2.65 13.32 12.72
N ILE A 65 -2.51 12.84 11.46
CA ILE A 65 -3.56 12.95 10.45
C ILE A 65 -4.51 11.75 10.42
N SER A 66 -4.11 10.62 11.00
CA SER A 66 -4.94 9.41 11.02
C SER A 66 -6.13 9.57 11.97
N ALA A 67 -7.33 9.23 11.47
CA ALA A 67 -8.57 9.22 12.24
C ALA A 67 -8.62 8.10 13.31
N ALA A 68 -7.76 7.10 13.20
CA ALA A 68 -7.59 6.01 14.15
C ALA A 68 -6.11 5.84 14.47
N LYS A 69 -5.78 5.16 15.58
CA LYS A 69 -4.39 4.82 15.88
C LYS A 69 -3.76 4.11 14.68
N PRO A 70 -2.61 4.57 14.18
CA PRO A 70 -1.91 3.90 13.09
C PRO A 70 -1.75 2.42 13.40
N ARG A 71 -2.01 1.58 12.43
CA ARG A 71 -1.81 0.13 12.56
C ARG A 71 -0.48 -0.23 11.93
N ILE A 72 0.32 -0.96 12.66
CA ILE A 72 1.47 -1.66 12.12
C ILE A 72 0.91 -2.82 11.30
N ALA A 73 1.23 -2.87 10.03
CA ALA A 73 0.79 -3.97 9.17
C ALA A 73 1.89 -5.01 9.10
N ASP A 74 1.56 -6.20 9.58
CA ASP A 74 2.44 -7.36 9.53
C ASP A 74 2.39 -7.96 8.12
N TYR A 75 3.37 -7.63 7.29
CA TYR A 75 3.46 -8.20 5.95
C TYR A 75 4.46 -9.35 5.96
N PRO A 76 4.07 -10.56 5.55
CA PRO A 76 4.88 -11.78 5.67
C PRO A 76 6.20 -11.75 4.87
N PHE A 77 6.48 -10.64 4.17
CA PHE A 77 7.66 -10.50 3.32
C PHE A 77 8.50 -9.25 3.61
N THR A 78 8.19 -8.49 4.66
CA THR A 78 8.92 -7.28 5.03
C THR A 78 9.59 -7.47 6.39
N THR A 79 10.86 -7.10 6.48
CA THR A 79 11.60 -7.03 7.75
C THR A 79 11.29 -5.72 8.52
N LEU A 80 10.63 -4.77 7.86
CA LEU A 80 10.18 -3.51 8.44
C LEU A 80 8.66 -3.41 8.24
N GLU A 81 7.97 -3.15 9.31
CA GLU A 81 6.52 -3.03 9.33
C GLU A 81 6.10 -1.61 8.91
N PRO A 82 5.36 -1.43 7.82
CA PRO A 82 4.87 -0.12 7.43
C PRO A 82 3.77 0.35 8.38
N ASN A 83 3.84 1.63 8.76
CA ASN A 83 2.75 2.25 9.49
C ASN A 83 1.68 2.71 8.50
N LEU A 84 0.45 2.24 8.73
CA LEU A 84 -0.71 2.64 7.93
C LEU A 84 -1.61 3.57 8.74
N GLY A 85 -2.01 4.68 8.14
CA GLY A 85 -3.01 5.59 8.67
C GLY A 85 -4.20 5.73 7.75
N VAL A 86 -5.41 5.78 8.30
CA VAL A 86 -6.62 6.09 7.57
C VAL A 86 -6.98 7.53 7.82
N VAL A 87 -7.01 8.34 6.79
CA VAL A 87 -7.35 9.76 6.87
C VAL A 87 -8.79 9.98 6.39
N ARG A 88 -9.57 10.71 7.19
CA ARG A 88 -10.97 11.05 6.93
C ARG A 88 -11.11 12.56 6.89
N PRO A 89 -10.92 13.20 5.75
CA PRO A 89 -11.19 14.62 5.63
C PRO A 89 -12.69 14.90 5.69
N ASP A 90 -13.06 16.00 6.33
CA ASP A 90 -14.46 16.38 6.52
C ASP A 90 -15.25 16.38 5.21
N GLY A 91 -16.31 15.55 5.14
CA GLY A 91 -17.21 15.46 3.99
C GLY A 91 -16.64 14.84 2.72
N ARG A 92 -15.45 14.28 2.77
CA ARG A 92 -14.78 13.60 1.64
C ARG A 92 -14.42 12.18 2.04
N GLY A 93 -14.36 11.28 1.06
CA GLY A 93 -14.07 9.86 1.30
C GLY A 93 -12.80 9.59 2.12
N GLU A 94 -12.63 8.36 2.54
CA GLU A 94 -11.44 7.91 3.28
C GLU A 94 -10.31 7.58 2.31
N TYR A 95 -9.07 7.84 2.72
CA TYR A 95 -7.89 7.36 2.00
C TYR A 95 -6.82 6.81 2.96
N VAL A 96 -6.06 5.88 2.47
CA VAL A 96 -5.01 5.18 3.24
C VAL A 96 -3.66 5.80 2.93
N VAL A 97 -2.95 6.19 3.98
CA VAL A 97 -1.58 6.70 3.92
C VAL A 97 -0.65 5.64 4.48
N ALA A 98 0.40 5.31 3.74
CA ALA A 98 1.45 4.39 4.19
C ALA A 98 2.76 5.13 4.43
N ASP A 99 3.38 4.90 5.58
CA ASP A 99 4.78 5.25 5.82
C ASP A 99 5.66 4.22 5.11
N ILE A 100 6.60 4.72 4.35
CA ILE A 100 7.62 3.89 3.71
C ILE A 100 8.92 4.03 4.51
N PRO A 101 9.20 3.12 5.46
CA PRO A 101 10.46 3.13 6.17
C PRO A 101 11.60 2.81 5.21
N GLY A 102 12.68 3.55 5.30
CA GLY A 102 13.97 3.10 4.80
C GLY A 102 14.28 3.27 3.32
N LEU A 103 13.85 4.36 2.68
CA LEU A 103 14.61 4.87 1.54
C LEU A 103 15.95 5.38 2.09
N ILE A 104 16.93 4.50 2.10
CA ILE A 104 18.32 4.79 2.46
C ILE A 104 19.11 4.76 1.17
N GLU A 105 20.04 5.66 1.02
CA GLU A 105 21.01 5.71 -0.09
C GLU A 105 21.58 4.33 -0.40
N GLY A 106 21.48 3.88 -1.66
CA GLY A 106 21.88 2.53 -2.08
C GLY A 106 20.80 1.44 -1.92
N ALA A 107 19.58 1.79 -1.58
CA ALA A 107 18.48 0.81 -1.50
C ALA A 107 18.18 0.16 -2.87
N ALA A 108 18.32 0.91 -3.95
CA ALA A 108 18.16 0.42 -5.31
C ALA A 108 19.29 -0.52 -5.75
N GLU A 109 20.49 -0.37 -5.18
CA GLU A 109 21.66 -1.22 -5.51
C GLU A 109 21.68 -2.56 -4.77
N GLY A 110 20.63 -2.91 -4.06
CA GLY A 110 20.52 -4.19 -3.33
C GLY A 110 21.29 -4.25 -2.02
N LYS A 111 21.93 -3.16 -1.60
CA LYS A 111 22.65 -3.05 -0.32
C LYS A 111 21.72 -2.74 0.87
N GLY A 112 20.43 -2.50 0.61
CA GLY A 112 19.42 -2.22 1.60
C GLY A 112 18.14 -3.01 1.39
N LEU A 113 17.20 -2.90 2.31
CA LEU A 113 15.90 -3.59 2.33
C LEU A 113 14.94 -3.16 1.18
N GLY A 114 15.44 -2.35 0.21
CA GLY A 114 14.66 -1.56 -0.73
C GLY A 114 13.72 -2.31 -1.66
N HIS A 115 14.17 -3.35 -2.35
CA HIS A 115 13.35 -3.97 -3.41
C HIS A 115 12.04 -4.63 -2.95
N ARG A 116 12.01 -5.19 -1.75
CA ARG A 116 10.79 -5.82 -1.24
C ARG A 116 9.80 -4.80 -0.70
N PHE A 117 10.32 -3.69 -0.24
CA PHE A 117 9.58 -2.65 0.43
C PHE A 117 8.91 -1.68 -0.56
N LEU A 118 9.60 -1.36 -1.65
CA LEU A 118 9.12 -0.44 -2.69
C LEU A 118 7.88 -0.96 -3.44
N ARG A 119 7.54 -2.26 -3.35
CA ARG A 119 6.26 -2.80 -3.88
C ARG A 119 5.01 -2.12 -3.30
N HIS A 120 5.11 -1.51 -2.13
CA HIS A 120 3.99 -0.77 -1.55
C HIS A 120 3.85 0.61 -2.18
N VAL A 121 4.98 1.22 -2.62
CA VAL A 121 4.99 2.49 -3.37
C VAL A 121 4.41 2.31 -4.76
N GLU A 122 4.65 1.16 -5.40
CA GLU A 122 4.17 0.86 -6.76
C GLU A 122 2.66 1.07 -6.95
N ARG A 123 1.90 1.07 -5.87
CA ARG A 123 0.44 1.14 -5.91
C ARG A 123 -0.14 2.44 -5.41
N ALA A 124 0.67 3.26 -4.76
CA ALA A 124 0.23 4.56 -4.30
C ALA A 124 -0.10 5.45 -5.51
N ARG A 125 -1.20 6.17 -5.41
CA ARG A 125 -1.65 7.10 -6.47
C ARG A 125 -0.90 8.43 -6.39
N VAL A 126 -0.50 8.83 -5.18
CA VAL A 126 0.17 10.08 -4.88
C VAL A 126 1.37 9.80 -3.99
N LEU A 127 2.48 10.44 -4.27
CA LEU A 127 3.68 10.42 -3.44
C LEU A 127 3.75 11.70 -2.63
N VAL A 128 4.02 11.59 -1.33
CA VAL A 128 4.32 12.72 -0.46
C VAL A 128 5.79 12.63 -0.06
N ILE A 129 6.62 13.51 -0.58
CA ILE A 129 8.05 13.56 -0.31
C ILE A 129 8.28 14.48 0.86
N MET A 130 8.78 13.94 1.98
CA MET A 130 9.07 14.72 3.18
C MET A 130 10.55 15.07 3.26
N LEU A 131 10.84 16.36 3.33
CA LEU A 131 12.19 16.92 3.46
C LEU A 131 12.38 17.47 4.87
N ASP A 132 13.56 17.31 5.40
CA ASP A 132 13.95 17.86 6.69
C ASP A 132 14.51 19.27 6.52
N LEU A 133 13.82 20.24 7.10
CA LEU A 133 14.24 21.66 7.07
C LEU A 133 15.10 22.06 8.27
N ALA A 134 15.34 21.17 9.23
CA ALA A 134 16.15 21.53 10.40
C ALA A 134 17.60 21.82 9.98
N PRO A 135 18.25 22.85 10.59
CA PRO A 135 19.66 23.16 10.33
C PRO A 135 20.62 22.01 10.66
N THR A 136 20.16 21.06 11.49
CA THR A 136 20.91 19.86 11.87
C THR A 136 20.73 18.70 10.91
N ALA A 137 19.97 18.88 9.82
CA ALA A 137 19.82 17.86 8.79
C ALA A 137 21.17 17.56 8.13
N GLU A 138 21.45 16.28 7.86
CA GLU A 138 22.71 15.87 7.25
C GLU A 138 22.93 16.47 5.85
N ARG A 139 21.84 16.83 5.18
CA ARG A 139 21.85 17.37 3.80
C ARG A 139 20.84 18.50 3.66
N PRO A 140 21.13 19.49 2.84
CA PRO A 140 20.17 20.55 2.53
C PRO A 140 18.92 19.96 1.81
N PRO A 141 17.75 20.60 1.93
CA PRO A 141 16.49 20.07 1.40
C PRO A 141 16.52 19.75 -0.11
N GLY A 142 17.21 20.56 -0.90
CA GLY A 142 17.39 20.32 -2.34
C GLY A 142 18.09 19.00 -2.64
N GLU A 143 19.21 18.73 -1.96
CA GLU A 143 19.95 17.48 -2.11
C GLU A 143 19.16 16.29 -1.62
N GLN A 144 18.37 16.44 -0.52
CA GLN A 144 17.49 15.40 -0.05
C GLN A 144 16.49 15.00 -1.14
N LEU A 145 15.89 15.98 -1.81
CA LEU A 145 14.92 15.74 -2.88
C LEU A 145 15.57 15.02 -4.06
N GLU A 146 16.73 15.47 -4.52
CA GLU A 146 17.45 14.86 -5.63
C GLU A 146 17.78 13.38 -5.37
N VAL A 147 18.28 13.09 -4.16
CA VAL A 147 18.60 11.71 -3.77
C VAL A 147 17.35 10.85 -3.75
N LEU A 148 16.25 11.33 -3.16
CA LEU A 148 15.00 10.58 -3.08
C LEU A 148 14.40 10.33 -4.48
N LEU A 149 14.43 11.31 -5.37
CA LEU A 149 13.95 11.14 -6.74
C LEU A 149 14.82 10.17 -7.53
N LYS A 150 16.13 10.23 -7.36
CA LYS A 150 17.08 9.30 -7.98
C LYS A 150 16.81 7.85 -7.54
N GLU A 151 16.63 7.63 -6.24
CA GLU A 151 16.31 6.30 -5.69
C GLU A 151 14.96 5.77 -6.19
N LEU A 152 13.93 6.62 -6.22
CA LEU A 152 12.62 6.25 -6.76
C LEU A 152 12.71 5.88 -8.24
N GLY A 153 13.42 6.68 -9.04
CA GLY A 153 13.60 6.43 -10.46
C GLY A 153 14.45 5.20 -10.77
N ALA A 154 15.48 4.94 -9.96
CA ALA A 154 16.30 3.75 -10.09
C ALA A 154 15.52 2.47 -9.76
N TYR A 155 14.55 2.57 -8.85
CA TYR A 155 13.67 1.44 -8.54
C TYR A 155 12.64 1.23 -9.65
N GLN A 156 11.86 2.26 -9.99
CA GLN A 156 10.83 2.21 -11.02
C GLN A 156 10.62 3.60 -11.63
N PRO A 157 10.98 3.80 -12.89
CA PRO A 157 10.84 5.10 -13.58
C PRO A 157 9.41 5.67 -13.55
N ASP A 158 8.39 4.81 -13.61
CA ASP A 158 6.98 5.21 -13.58
C ASP A 158 6.58 5.97 -12.30
N LEU A 159 7.34 5.81 -11.21
CA LEU A 159 7.09 6.53 -9.97
C LEU A 159 7.38 8.03 -10.10
N LEU A 160 8.28 8.40 -11.00
CA LEU A 160 8.60 9.79 -11.27
C LEU A 160 7.50 10.53 -12.05
N GLU A 161 6.64 9.79 -12.75
CA GLU A 161 5.51 10.35 -13.50
C GLU A 161 4.27 10.59 -12.62
N ARG A 162 4.26 10.04 -11.40
CA ARG A 162 3.10 10.15 -10.50
C ARG A 162 2.98 11.54 -9.90
N PRO A 163 1.74 11.97 -9.61
CA PRO A 163 1.49 13.16 -8.82
C PRO A 163 2.28 13.10 -7.50
N ARG A 164 3.01 14.16 -7.20
CA ARG A 164 3.82 14.27 -5.98
C ARG A 164 3.59 15.59 -5.27
N ILE A 165 3.64 15.52 -3.96
CA ILE A 165 3.58 16.69 -3.07
C ILE A 165 4.88 16.70 -2.27
N VAL A 166 5.58 17.81 -2.25
CA VAL A 166 6.77 17.97 -1.42
C VAL A 166 6.40 18.75 -0.16
N VAL A 167 6.80 18.21 0.99
CA VAL A 167 6.46 18.75 2.31
C VAL A 167 7.74 18.93 3.11
N GLY A 168 7.95 20.14 3.62
CA GLY A 168 9.01 20.41 4.59
C GLY A 168 8.57 20.08 6.02
N SER A 169 9.34 19.27 6.70
CA SER A 169 9.14 18.98 8.13
C SER A 169 10.07 19.81 9.00
N ARG A 170 9.73 19.95 10.28
CA ARG A 170 10.54 20.73 11.25
C ARG A 170 10.75 22.20 10.87
N ALA A 171 9.74 22.79 10.23
CA ALA A 171 9.78 24.19 9.82
C ALA A 171 9.86 25.16 11.01
N ASP A 172 9.42 24.71 12.20
CA ASP A 172 9.50 25.44 13.47
C ASP A 172 10.94 25.67 13.97
N VAL A 173 11.88 24.85 13.55
CA VAL A 173 13.31 24.96 13.87
C VAL A 173 14.16 25.31 12.65
N ALA A 174 13.54 25.49 11.49
CA ALA A 174 14.22 25.92 10.27
C ALA A 174 14.74 27.35 10.45
N GLY A 175 15.99 27.60 10.06
CA GLY A 175 16.53 28.98 10.03
C GLY A 175 15.80 29.85 9.02
N GLU A 176 15.97 31.20 9.15
CA GLU A 176 15.36 32.16 8.22
C GLU A 176 15.78 31.93 6.75
N ASP A 177 16.94 31.29 6.54
CA ASP A 177 17.48 30.95 5.22
C ASP A 177 16.86 29.70 4.60
N ALA A 178 16.03 28.96 5.33
CA ALA A 178 15.32 27.80 4.82
C ALA A 178 14.08 28.22 4.00
N VAL A 179 14.30 29.04 2.99
CA VAL A 179 13.26 29.41 2.02
C VAL A 179 12.93 28.16 1.20
N PHE A 180 11.86 27.52 1.57
CA PHE A 180 11.24 26.46 0.80
C PHE A 180 10.49 27.12 -0.35
N ASP A 181 11.20 27.39 -1.44
CA ASP A 181 10.61 27.94 -2.66
C ASP A 181 9.80 26.85 -3.35
N GLY A 182 8.52 26.73 -2.98
CA GLY A 182 7.60 25.75 -3.54
C GLY A 182 7.44 25.86 -5.05
N ASP A 183 7.68 27.03 -5.61
CA ASP A 183 7.56 27.26 -7.06
C ASP A 183 8.74 26.64 -7.85
N ARG A 184 9.92 26.53 -7.24
CA ARG A 184 11.06 25.84 -7.87
C ARG A 184 10.92 24.33 -7.90
N LEU A 185 10.13 23.75 -7.03
CA LEU A 185 9.94 22.31 -6.94
C LEU A 185 8.84 21.78 -7.86
N SER A 186 8.00 22.66 -8.40
CA SER A 186 7.01 22.31 -9.42
C SER A 186 7.61 22.17 -10.84
N ALA A 187 8.88 22.60 -11.01
CA ALA A 187 9.58 22.61 -12.31
C ALA A 187 10.63 21.50 -12.47
N LEU A 188 10.81 20.65 -11.45
CA LEU A 188 11.65 19.44 -11.46
C LEU A 188 10.75 18.20 -11.42
#